data_4ead1a6b1fda57800ccf60865b3ce6c4
#
_entry.id   4ead1a6b1fda57800ccf60865b3ce6c4
#
_cell.length_a   1.000
_cell.length_b   1.000
_cell.length_c   1.000
_cell.angle_alpha   90.00
_cell.angle_beta   90.00
_cell.angle_gamma   90.00
#
_symmetry.space_group_name_H-M   'P 1'
#
loop_
_entity.id
_entity.type
_entity.pdbx_description
1 polymer ?
#
loop_
_entity_poly.entity_id
_entity_poly.type
_entity_poly.pdbx_seq_one_letter_code
_entity_poly.pdbx_strand_id
1 'polypeptide(L)'
;MDRQDSSPRVVVGVDGSPSSHAALRWAVRYAGLVGGAVEAVAAYELPGARGWSAPAVDVEFDKEAAEQGLVNEVREVLGESGTSQVRELLVRGNPTEVLLNAADGAEVLVVGSRGLGGFARALLGSVSQQCAQHAKCPVVIVRPDASGGGVTSKPS
;
A
#
# COMPACT_ATOMS: atom_id res chain seq x y z
N MET A 1 -21.33 -23.64 -0.13
CA MET A 1 -21.03 -22.49 -0.78
C MET A 1 -20.86 -21.34 0.13
N ASP A 2 -19.71 -20.90 0.20
CA ASP A 2 -19.39 -19.90 1.08
C ASP A 2 -19.53 -18.58 0.50
N ARG A 3 -20.50 -17.87 0.95
CA ARG A 3 -20.68 -16.57 0.54
C ARG A 3 -19.92 -15.60 1.30
N GLN A 4 -19.26 -16.06 2.33
CA GLN A 4 -18.52 -15.16 3.14
C GLN A 4 -17.39 -14.53 2.44
N ASP A 5 -16.87 -15.22 1.44
CA ASP A 5 -15.73 -14.69 0.72
C ASP A 5 -16.14 -13.91 -0.49
N SER A 6 -17.42 -13.65 -0.65
CA SER A 6 -17.86 -12.92 -1.82
C SER A 6 -17.71 -11.42 -1.67
N SER A 7 -17.34 -10.93 -0.49
CA SER A 7 -17.09 -9.50 -0.33
C SER A 7 -15.91 -9.07 -1.18
N PRO A 8 -16.04 -7.98 -1.91
CA PRO A 8 -14.92 -7.51 -2.72
C PRO A 8 -13.73 -7.19 -1.85
N ARG A 9 -12.56 -7.65 -2.28
CA ARG A 9 -11.31 -7.33 -1.57
C ARG A 9 -10.66 -6.13 -2.25
N VAL A 10 -10.41 -5.09 -1.49
CA VAL A 10 -9.71 -3.91 -1.96
C VAL A 10 -8.31 -3.97 -1.39
N VAL A 11 -7.32 -4.20 -2.24
CA VAL A 11 -5.94 -4.35 -1.81
C VAL A 11 -5.22 -3.03 -2.01
N VAL A 12 -4.53 -2.54 -0.99
CA VAL A 12 -3.79 -1.28 -1.11
C VAL A 12 -2.36 -1.48 -0.64
N GLY A 13 -1.40 -0.96 -1.40
CA GLY A 13 0.01 -1.01 -1.03
C GLY A 13 0.36 0.13 -0.09
N VAL A 14 1.08 -0.17 0.98
CA VAL A 14 1.48 0.80 1.98
C VAL A 14 2.99 0.77 2.12
N ASP A 15 3.65 1.90 1.90
CA ASP A 15 5.11 1.97 1.99
C ASP A 15 5.60 3.20 2.76
N GLY A 16 4.71 3.87 3.46
CA GLY A 16 5.09 5.05 4.23
C GLY A 16 5.10 6.34 3.45
N SER A 17 4.92 6.28 2.13
CA SER A 17 4.96 7.50 1.32
C SER A 17 3.64 8.26 1.40
N PRO A 18 3.67 9.57 1.16
CA PRO A 18 2.42 10.35 1.16
C PRO A 18 1.40 9.84 0.18
N SER A 19 1.82 9.38 -1.01
CA SER A 19 0.85 8.87 -1.96
C SER A 19 0.26 7.53 -1.53
N SER A 20 1.01 6.70 -0.79
CA SER A 20 0.43 5.47 -0.28
C SER A 20 -0.58 5.76 0.82
N HIS A 21 -0.36 6.82 1.60
CA HIS A 21 -1.35 7.23 2.59
C HIS A 21 -2.64 7.71 1.92
N ALA A 22 -2.52 8.47 0.84
CA ALA A 22 -3.68 8.89 0.07
C ALA A 22 -4.38 7.67 -0.55
N ALA A 23 -3.59 6.70 -1.01
CA ALA A 23 -4.15 5.46 -1.56
C ALA A 23 -4.93 4.70 -0.50
N LEU A 24 -4.41 4.65 0.72
CA LEU A 24 -5.09 3.97 1.82
C LEU A 24 -6.43 4.63 2.13
N ARG A 25 -6.47 5.95 2.19
CA ARG A 25 -7.73 6.67 2.41
C ARG A 25 -8.72 6.42 1.29
N TRP A 26 -8.24 6.43 0.05
CA TRP A 26 -9.10 6.15 -1.10
C TRP A 26 -9.66 4.73 -1.04
N ALA A 27 -8.83 3.77 -0.67
CA ALA A 27 -9.23 2.36 -0.61
C ALA A 27 -10.34 2.14 0.41
N VAL A 28 -10.22 2.77 1.57
CA VAL A 28 -11.24 2.63 2.62
C VAL A 28 -12.56 3.24 2.16
N ARG A 29 -12.49 4.40 1.52
CA ARG A 29 -13.71 5.03 1.01
C ARG A 29 -14.37 4.17 -0.07
N TYR A 30 -13.57 3.66 -0.99
CA TYR A 30 -14.10 2.83 -2.05
C TYR A 30 -14.72 1.54 -1.50
N ALA A 31 -14.02 0.91 -0.56
CA ALA A 31 -14.55 -0.32 0.04
C ALA A 31 -15.90 -0.07 0.70
N GLY A 32 -16.06 1.08 1.36
CA GLY A 32 -17.35 1.44 1.93
C GLY A 32 -18.45 1.56 0.90
N LEU A 33 -18.11 2.03 -0.30
CA LEU A 33 -19.10 2.21 -1.36
C LEU A 33 -19.53 0.87 -1.97
N VAL A 34 -18.63 -0.11 -2.02
CA VAL A 34 -18.95 -1.37 -2.69
C VAL A 34 -19.22 -2.51 -1.70
N GLY A 35 -19.21 -2.21 -0.41
CA GLY A 35 -19.40 -3.27 0.60
C GLY A 35 -18.23 -4.21 0.70
N GLY A 36 -17.03 -3.72 0.46
CA GLY A 36 -15.84 -4.55 0.45
C GLY A 36 -15.01 -4.43 1.71
N ALA A 37 -13.92 -5.18 1.74
CA ALA A 37 -12.95 -5.16 2.84
C ALA A 37 -11.61 -4.69 2.31
N VAL A 38 -10.85 -4.01 3.15
CA VAL A 38 -9.54 -3.48 2.76
C VAL A 38 -8.43 -4.34 3.34
N GLU A 39 -7.46 -4.67 2.48
CA GLU A 39 -6.23 -5.31 2.91
C GLU A 39 -5.09 -4.34 2.63
N ALA A 40 -4.46 -3.86 3.68
CA ALA A 40 -3.31 -2.97 3.57
C ALA A 40 -2.05 -3.83 3.58
N VAL A 41 -1.33 -3.83 2.48
CA VAL A 41 -0.21 -4.74 2.27
C VAL A 41 1.09 -3.95 2.20
N ALA A 42 2.05 -4.32 3.03
CA ALA A 42 3.39 -3.77 2.99
C ALA A 42 4.36 -4.91 2.73
N ALA A 43 5.39 -4.63 1.94
CA ALA A 43 6.40 -5.61 1.63
C ALA A 43 7.69 -5.29 2.36
N TYR A 44 8.46 -6.31 2.72
CA TYR A 44 9.79 -6.12 3.25
C TYR A 44 10.74 -7.11 2.63
N GLU A 45 11.99 -6.69 2.48
CA GLU A 45 13.05 -7.58 2.00
C GLU A 45 14.13 -7.62 3.07
N LEU A 46 14.69 -8.82 3.26
CA LEU A 46 15.75 -8.96 4.25
C LEU A 46 17.04 -8.39 3.69
N PRO A 47 17.91 -7.83 4.55
CA PRO A 47 19.22 -7.36 4.10
C PRO A 47 19.98 -8.49 3.43
N GLY A 48 20.63 -8.19 2.31
CA GLY A 48 21.38 -9.18 1.57
C GLY A 48 20.59 -9.96 0.55
N ALA A 49 19.27 -9.79 0.51
CA ALA A 49 18.44 -10.54 -0.43
C ALA A 49 18.77 -10.24 -1.89
N ARG A 50 19.50 -9.17 -2.17
CA ARG A 50 19.86 -8.79 -3.52
C ARG A 50 21.29 -9.13 -3.88
N GLY A 51 21.90 -10.05 -3.16
CA GLY A 51 23.26 -10.47 -3.46
C GLY A 51 24.33 -9.48 -3.05
N TRP A 52 24.01 -8.53 -2.24
CA TRP A 52 24.99 -7.62 -1.70
C TRP A 52 25.73 -8.33 -0.59
N SER A 53 27.04 -8.42 -0.73
CA SER A 53 27.84 -8.89 0.39
C SER A 53 28.06 -7.71 1.31
N ALA A 54 27.05 -7.32 1.96
CA ALA A 54 27.20 -6.41 3.08
C ALA A 54 27.88 -7.21 4.20
N PRO A 55 28.77 -6.60 4.96
CA PRO A 55 29.31 -7.29 6.10
C PRO A 55 28.11 -7.73 6.94
N ALA A 56 28.19 -8.94 7.43
CA ALA A 56 27.15 -9.48 8.25
C ALA A 56 27.01 -8.62 9.49
N VAL A 57 26.19 -7.64 9.38
CA VAL A 57 25.70 -6.98 10.56
C VAL A 57 24.54 -7.83 10.96
N ASP A 58 24.61 -8.36 12.14
CA ASP A 58 23.49 -9.06 12.74
C ASP A 58 22.37 -8.07 12.95
N VAL A 59 21.75 -7.69 11.87
CA VAL A 59 20.53 -6.93 12.01
C VAL A 59 19.44 -7.97 12.03
N GLU A 60 19.10 -8.40 13.22
CA GLU A 60 17.94 -9.22 13.37
C GLU A 60 16.76 -8.39 12.93
N PHE A 61 16.15 -8.81 11.86
CA PHE A 61 14.92 -8.15 11.42
C PHE A 61 13.82 -8.50 12.41
N ASP A 62 13.29 -7.48 13.06
CA ASP A 62 12.21 -7.68 14.01
C ASP A 62 10.88 -7.58 13.28
N LYS A 63 10.35 -8.72 12.89
CA LYS A 63 9.10 -8.76 12.16
C LYS A 63 7.94 -8.25 13.00
N GLU A 64 7.94 -8.52 14.29
CA GLU A 64 6.86 -8.04 15.14
C GLU A 64 6.85 -6.53 15.22
N ALA A 65 8.02 -5.91 15.34
CA ALA A 65 8.10 -4.45 15.35
C ALA A 65 7.63 -3.88 14.02
N ALA A 66 7.98 -4.52 12.91
CA ALA A 66 7.56 -4.05 11.60
C ALA A 66 6.04 -4.19 11.42
N GLU A 67 5.47 -5.28 11.92
CA GLU A 67 4.03 -5.45 11.86
C GLU A 67 3.31 -4.41 12.70
N GLN A 68 3.84 -4.14 13.90
CA GLN A 68 3.26 -3.11 14.75
C GLN A 68 3.40 -1.74 14.10
N GLY A 69 4.51 -1.51 13.42
CA GLY A 69 4.70 -0.25 12.69
C GLY A 69 3.65 -0.05 11.61
N LEU A 70 3.31 -1.13 10.89
CA LEU A 70 2.28 -1.05 9.87
C LEU A 70 0.92 -0.75 10.50
N VAL A 71 0.59 -1.43 11.59
CA VAL A 71 -0.67 -1.17 12.27
C VAL A 71 -0.74 0.29 12.74
N ASN A 72 0.38 0.79 13.29
CA ASN A 72 0.42 2.16 13.75
C ASN A 72 0.27 3.15 12.59
N GLU A 73 0.89 2.86 11.46
CA GLU A 73 0.78 3.72 10.30
C GLU A 73 -0.65 3.78 9.79
N VAL A 74 -1.32 2.64 9.71
CA VAL A 74 -2.71 2.60 9.28
C VAL A 74 -3.59 3.39 10.26
N ARG A 75 -3.32 3.23 11.54
CA ARG A 75 -4.10 3.96 12.55
C ARG A 75 -3.88 5.46 12.45
N GLU A 76 -2.65 5.88 12.20
CA GLU A 76 -2.36 7.30 12.05
C GLU A 76 -3.09 7.90 10.86
N VAL A 77 -3.15 7.17 9.77
CA VAL A 77 -3.76 7.67 8.55
C VAL A 77 -5.28 7.68 8.64
N LEU A 78 -5.86 6.64 9.20
CA LEU A 78 -7.31 6.45 9.16
C LEU A 78 -8.03 6.79 10.46
N GLY A 79 -7.31 6.93 11.56
CA GLY A 79 -7.93 7.06 12.86
C GLY A 79 -8.39 5.70 13.36
N GLU A 80 -8.80 5.64 14.62
CA GLU A 80 -9.12 4.35 15.21
C GLU A 80 -10.35 3.70 14.60
N SER A 81 -11.34 4.51 14.27
CA SER A 81 -12.56 3.95 13.70
C SER A 81 -12.34 3.39 12.30
N GLY A 82 -11.45 4.00 11.53
CA GLY A 82 -11.14 3.51 10.20
C GLY A 82 -10.31 2.25 10.22
N THR A 83 -9.49 2.10 11.23
CA THR A 83 -8.59 0.95 11.33
C THR A 83 -9.33 -0.36 11.48
N SER A 84 -10.49 -0.35 12.11
CA SER A 84 -11.23 -1.58 12.36
C SER A 84 -11.69 -2.26 11.08
N GLN A 85 -11.69 -1.55 9.96
CA GLN A 85 -12.14 -2.10 8.70
C GLN A 85 -11.00 -2.56 7.80
N VAL A 86 -9.78 -2.50 8.31
CA VAL A 86 -8.59 -2.77 7.50
C VAL A 86 -7.83 -3.94 8.11
N ARG A 87 -7.44 -4.88 7.26
CA ARG A 87 -6.55 -5.95 7.66
C ARG A 87 -5.15 -5.61 7.19
N GLU A 88 -4.20 -5.58 8.10
CA GLU A 88 -2.82 -5.27 7.77
C GLU A 88 -2.04 -6.54 7.49
N LEU A 89 -1.30 -6.56 6.41
CA LEU A 89 -0.50 -7.72 6.01
C LEU A 89 0.91 -7.26 5.68
N LEU A 90 1.88 -7.80 6.41
CA LEU A 90 3.30 -7.55 6.13
C LEU A 90 3.86 -8.80 5.48
N VAL A 91 4.33 -8.68 4.26
CA VAL A 91 4.73 -9.84 3.45
C VAL A 91 6.17 -9.68 3.00
N ARG A 92 6.95 -10.73 3.16
CA ARG A 92 8.32 -10.73 2.70
C ARG A 92 8.37 -10.85 1.19
N GLY A 93 9.15 -10.00 0.56
CA GLY A 93 9.37 -10.10 -0.88
C GLY A 93 9.49 -8.73 -1.53
N ASN A 94 9.71 -8.76 -2.82
CA ASN A 94 9.78 -7.56 -3.63
C ASN A 94 8.40 -6.88 -3.64
N PRO A 95 8.33 -5.57 -3.46
CA PRO A 95 7.02 -4.91 -3.36
C PRO A 95 6.10 -5.16 -4.53
N THR A 96 6.62 -5.13 -5.76
CA THR A 96 5.79 -5.37 -6.92
C THR A 96 5.20 -6.78 -6.91
N GLU A 97 6.04 -7.77 -6.64
CA GLU A 97 5.57 -9.16 -6.62
C GLU A 97 4.58 -9.39 -5.49
N VAL A 98 4.86 -8.82 -4.32
CA VAL A 98 3.97 -8.97 -3.18
C VAL A 98 2.59 -8.40 -3.50
N LEU A 99 2.55 -7.22 -4.11
CA LEU A 99 1.27 -6.59 -4.42
C LEU A 99 0.54 -7.31 -5.54
N LEU A 100 1.25 -7.78 -6.56
CA LEU A 100 0.60 -8.52 -7.64
C LEU A 100 0.00 -9.81 -7.12
N ASN A 101 0.71 -10.49 -6.23
CA ASN A 101 0.17 -11.73 -5.64
C ASN A 101 -1.02 -11.44 -4.74
N ALA A 102 -0.94 -10.39 -3.94
CA ALA A 102 -2.05 -10.03 -3.06
C ALA A 102 -3.29 -9.65 -3.85
N ALA A 103 -3.09 -9.05 -5.01
CA ALA A 103 -4.20 -8.57 -5.83
C ALA A 103 -4.88 -9.65 -6.64
N ASP A 104 -4.34 -10.87 -6.64
CA ASP A 104 -4.94 -11.95 -7.39
C ASP A 104 -6.34 -12.23 -6.85
N GLY A 105 -7.34 -12.09 -7.69
CA GLY A 105 -8.73 -12.25 -7.27
C GLY A 105 -9.32 -11.06 -6.56
N ALA A 106 -8.59 -9.95 -6.46
CA ALA A 106 -9.11 -8.76 -5.79
C ALA A 106 -10.04 -7.97 -6.69
N GLU A 107 -10.88 -7.19 -6.08
CA GLU A 107 -11.77 -6.27 -6.80
C GLU A 107 -10.94 -5.17 -7.46
N VAL A 108 -9.92 -4.68 -6.75
CA VAL A 108 -9.08 -3.59 -7.23
C VAL A 108 -7.78 -3.59 -6.43
N LEU A 109 -6.70 -3.18 -7.09
CA LEU A 109 -5.42 -2.92 -6.44
C LEU A 109 -5.19 -1.42 -6.45
N VAL A 110 -4.96 -0.83 -5.28
CA VAL A 110 -4.76 0.60 -5.12
C VAL A 110 -3.32 0.84 -4.72
N VAL A 111 -2.63 1.71 -5.43
CA VAL A 111 -1.24 2.04 -5.11
C VAL A 111 -1.04 3.53 -5.19
N GLY A 112 -0.07 4.03 -4.43
CA GLY A 112 0.33 5.43 -4.58
C GLY A 112 1.09 5.63 -5.86
N SER A 113 1.07 6.84 -6.37
CA SER A 113 1.71 7.13 -7.65
C SER A 113 3.23 7.06 -7.56
N ARG A 114 3.82 7.25 -6.37
CA ARG A 114 5.25 7.19 -6.17
C ARG A 114 5.57 6.66 -4.78
N GLY A 115 6.68 5.94 -4.68
CA GLY A 115 7.15 5.48 -3.39
C GLY A 115 8.10 6.48 -2.75
N LEU A 116 8.76 6.05 -1.69
CA LEU A 116 9.63 6.91 -0.92
C LEU A 116 10.88 7.33 -1.68
N GLY A 117 11.42 6.47 -2.53
CA GLY A 117 12.68 6.75 -3.22
C GLY A 117 12.54 7.19 -4.65
N GLY A 118 11.40 7.62 -5.08
CA GLY A 118 11.18 7.91 -6.48
C GLY A 118 11.86 9.18 -6.94
N PHE A 119 12.05 9.28 -8.26
CA PHE A 119 12.57 10.49 -8.86
C PHE A 119 11.46 11.53 -8.91
N ALA A 120 11.80 12.76 -8.55
CA ALA A 120 10.80 13.82 -8.48
C ALA A 120 10.10 14.06 -9.81
N ARG A 121 10.79 13.78 -10.91
CA ARG A 121 10.22 14.05 -12.23
C ARG A 121 9.45 12.90 -12.83
N ALA A 122 9.48 11.74 -12.19
CA ALA A 122 8.75 10.60 -12.71
C ALA A 122 7.26 10.81 -12.47
N LEU A 123 6.47 10.50 -13.48
CA LEU A 123 5.02 10.56 -13.32
C LEU A 123 4.54 9.45 -12.39
N LEU A 124 5.14 8.28 -12.50
CA LEU A 124 4.79 7.14 -11.68
C LEU A 124 6.06 6.49 -11.15
N GLY A 125 5.97 5.90 -9.98
CA GLY A 125 7.04 5.10 -9.44
C GLY A 125 7.12 3.74 -10.12
N SER A 126 8.22 3.03 -9.86
CA SER A 126 8.42 1.73 -10.49
C SER A 126 7.37 0.71 -10.07
N VAL A 127 6.98 0.72 -8.79
CA VAL A 127 5.98 -0.24 -8.31
C VAL A 127 4.63 0.04 -8.95
N SER A 128 4.22 1.31 -9.01
CA SER A 128 2.92 1.64 -9.61
C SER A 128 2.89 1.33 -11.09
N GLN A 129 4.00 1.58 -11.82
CA GLN A 129 4.06 1.23 -13.23
C GLN A 129 3.96 -0.27 -13.44
N GLN A 130 4.70 -1.05 -12.66
CA GLN A 130 4.69 -2.50 -12.82
C GLN A 130 3.33 -3.08 -12.45
N CYS A 131 2.71 -2.56 -11.41
CA CYS A 131 1.37 -3.03 -11.04
C CYS A 131 0.37 -2.71 -12.15
N ALA A 132 0.44 -1.50 -12.72
CA ALA A 132 -0.47 -1.12 -13.79
C ALA A 132 -0.32 -2.03 -15.01
N GLN A 133 0.90 -2.48 -15.29
CA GLN A 133 1.14 -3.31 -16.46
C GLN A 133 0.81 -4.77 -16.24
N HIS A 134 0.93 -5.27 -15.04
CA HIS A 134 0.89 -6.71 -14.80
C HIS A 134 -0.24 -7.21 -13.94
N ALA A 135 -0.97 -6.35 -13.25
CA ALA A 135 -2.07 -6.81 -12.42
C ALA A 135 -3.20 -7.38 -13.26
N LYS A 136 -3.86 -8.38 -12.73
CA LYS A 136 -5.00 -9.01 -13.42
C LYS A 136 -6.32 -8.39 -13.03
N CYS A 137 -6.31 -7.44 -12.11
CA CYS A 137 -7.50 -6.71 -11.70
C CYS A 137 -7.30 -5.23 -12.04
N PRO A 138 -8.35 -4.42 -11.94
CA PRO A 138 -8.18 -2.98 -12.12
C PRO A 138 -7.19 -2.40 -11.11
N VAL A 139 -6.43 -1.41 -11.55
CA VAL A 139 -5.44 -0.75 -10.70
C VAL A 139 -5.79 0.72 -10.63
N VAL A 140 -5.89 1.23 -9.41
CA VAL A 140 -6.12 2.66 -9.17
C VAL A 140 -4.82 3.25 -8.63
N ILE A 141 -4.33 4.29 -9.28
CA ILE A 141 -3.11 4.96 -8.88
C ILE A 141 -3.48 6.30 -8.29
N VAL A 142 -3.10 6.50 -7.03
CA VAL A 142 -3.52 7.68 -6.29
C VAL A 142 -2.34 8.61 -6.08
N ARG A 143 -2.51 9.86 -6.38
CA ARG A 143 -1.49 10.87 -6.18
C ARG A 143 -1.51 11.35 -4.73
N PRO A 144 -0.41 11.91 -4.26
CA PRO A 144 -0.41 12.46 -2.90
C PRO A 144 -1.49 13.52 -2.78
N ASP A 145 -2.07 13.60 -1.61
CA ASP A 145 -3.07 14.63 -1.36
C ASP A 145 -2.44 16.00 -1.46
N ALA A 146 -3.16 16.88 -2.08
CA ALA A 146 -2.72 18.25 -2.15
C ALA A 146 -2.96 19.01 -0.86
N SER A 147 -3.50 18.31 0.11
CA SER A 147 -3.86 18.97 1.35
C SER A 147 -2.72 19.63 2.02
N GLY A 148 -1.57 19.00 1.90
CA GLY A 148 -0.47 19.65 2.49
C GLY A 148 -0.37 20.97 1.90
N GLY A 149 -0.75 21.07 0.74
CA GLY A 149 -0.65 22.26 0.12
C GLY A 149 -1.74 23.10 0.38
N GLY A 150 -2.40 22.83 0.91
CA GLY A 150 -3.20 23.66 1.09
C GLY A 150 -3.86 24.29 0.15
N VAL A 151 -4.11 24.30 -0.07
CA VAL A 151 -4.79 24.78 -0.65
C VAL A 151 -5.18 25.80 -1.05
N THR A 152 -4.96 26.18 -1.15
CA THR A 152 -5.15 27.09 -1.41
C THR A 152 -5.88 27.53 -2.24
N SER A 153 -6.34 27.67 -2.29
CA SER A 153 -7.05 28.10 -2.86
C SER A 153 -7.11 28.88 -3.76
N LYS A 154 -7.12 29.10 -4.30
CA LYS A 154 -7.22 29.71 -5.02
C LYS A 154 -7.86 30.38 -5.51
N PRO A 155 -8.02 30.92 -5.66
CA PRO A 155 -8.66 31.60 -6.08
C PRO A 155 -8.93 31.90 -7.23
N SER A 156 -9.14 32.14 -7.64
CA SER A 156 -9.45 32.43 -8.57
C SER A 156 -9.76 33.00 -9.17
#